data_deea46919dd01188bcabf893156d2969
#
_entry.id   deea46919dd01188bcabf893156d2969
#
_cell.length_a   1.000
_cell.length_b   1.000
_cell.length_c   1.000
_cell.angle_alpha   90.00
_cell.angle_beta   90.00
_cell.angle_gamma   90.00
#
_symmetry.space_group_name_H-M   'P 1'
#
loop_
_entity.id
_entity.type
_entity.pdbx_description
1 polymer ?
#
loop_
_entity_poly.entity_id
_entity_poly.type
_entity_poly.pdbx_seq_one_letter_code
_entity_poly.pdbx_strand_id
1 'polypeptide(L)'
;MNPHTIKVACSNCNLRELCMPLGLTEAQIQRIDDMVATRRKIKRGGTLFHNGEAFTSLYAIRTGFFKTCVATEDGRDQVTGFQMAGEVIGLDGIVNDRHTCDAIALEDAEVCVMPFDRIEELSREVTALQSHVHKIMSREIVREHGVMLLLGSMRAEERLAAFLLNLVQRLHTRGFSQSELVLRMTREEIGSYLGLKLETVSRTFSKFVDDGIVEVRQRHVRILNTDALKRIVNNQQACH
;
A
#
# COMPACT_ATOMS: atom_id res chain seq x y z
N MET A 1 -0.18 28.08 23.82
CA MET A 1 0.46 28.35 22.51
C MET A 1 -0.07 27.30 21.54
N ASN A 2 -0.93 27.71 20.61
CA ASN A 2 -1.51 26.80 19.61
C ASN A 2 -0.41 26.30 18.68
N PRO A 3 -0.27 24.98 18.45
CA PRO A 3 0.61 24.49 17.41
C PRO A 3 0.05 24.99 16.07
N HIS A 4 0.89 25.65 15.29
CA HIS A 4 0.57 26.12 13.96
C HIS A 4 0.05 24.94 13.12
N THR A 5 -1.25 24.90 12.89
CA THR A 5 -1.86 24.01 11.90
C THR A 5 -1.41 24.52 10.53
N ILE A 6 -0.37 23.93 9.98
CA ILE A 6 0.06 24.23 8.61
C ILE A 6 -1.10 23.79 7.72
N LYS A 7 -1.79 24.76 7.11
CA LYS A 7 -2.81 24.48 6.08
C LYS A 7 -2.17 23.64 4.99
N VAL A 8 -2.72 22.45 4.80
CA VAL A 8 -2.20 21.43 3.92
C VAL A 8 -2.81 21.65 2.55
N ALA A 9 -2.07 22.28 1.66
CA ALA A 9 -2.52 22.39 0.28
C ALA A 9 -2.15 21.12 -0.50
N CYS A 10 -3.17 20.34 -0.93
CA CYS A 10 -3.00 19.27 -1.91
C CYS A 10 -2.47 19.82 -3.24
N SER A 11 -2.77 21.09 -3.54
CA SER A 11 -2.25 21.85 -4.68
C SER A 11 -0.72 21.84 -4.78
N ASN A 12 -0.01 21.79 -3.66
CA ASN A 12 1.46 21.77 -3.57
C ASN A 12 2.03 20.39 -3.17
N CYS A 13 1.24 19.33 -3.25
CA CYS A 13 1.67 17.98 -2.86
C CYS A 13 2.31 17.25 -4.05
N ASN A 14 3.52 16.72 -3.86
CA ASN A 14 4.22 15.93 -4.90
C ASN A 14 3.48 14.63 -5.27
N LEU A 15 2.53 14.18 -4.44
CA LEU A 15 1.71 12.99 -4.68
C LEU A 15 0.32 13.33 -5.25
N ARG A 16 0.09 14.57 -5.61
CA ARG A 16 -1.21 15.03 -6.11
C ARG A 16 -1.77 14.14 -7.22
N GLU A 17 -0.95 13.82 -8.20
CA GLU A 17 -1.37 13.00 -9.35
C GLU A 17 -1.79 11.56 -8.96
N LEU A 18 -1.32 11.06 -7.82
CA LEU A 18 -1.69 9.75 -7.29
C LEU A 18 -2.95 9.79 -6.43
N CYS A 19 -3.14 10.89 -5.66
CA CYS A 19 -4.21 11.01 -4.66
C CYS A 19 -5.45 11.72 -5.19
N MET A 20 -5.35 12.53 -6.27
CA MET A 20 -6.43 13.38 -6.76
C MET A 20 -6.77 13.09 -8.21
N PRO A 21 -8.03 13.29 -8.64
CA PRO A 21 -8.40 13.19 -10.05
C PRO A 21 -7.68 14.26 -10.89
N LEU A 22 -7.43 13.92 -12.15
CA LEU A 22 -6.91 14.86 -13.14
C LEU A 22 -8.05 15.77 -13.64
N GLY A 23 -7.68 16.98 -14.11
CA GLY A 23 -8.62 17.89 -14.77
C GLY A 23 -9.54 18.68 -13.83
N LEU A 24 -9.23 18.74 -12.53
CA LEU A 24 -9.94 19.60 -11.57
C LEU A 24 -9.64 21.08 -11.82
N THR A 25 -10.67 21.92 -11.67
CA THR A 25 -10.51 23.39 -11.60
C THR A 25 -9.86 23.80 -10.29
N GLU A 26 -9.29 25.02 -10.23
CA GLU A 26 -8.72 25.56 -8.98
C GLU A 26 -9.74 25.59 -7.84
N ALA A 27 -10.99 25.96 -8.11
CA ALA A 27 -12.05 25.96 -7.13
C ALA A 27 -12.35 24.56 -6.58
N GLN A 28 -12.33 23.52 -7.44
CA GLN A 28 -12.51 22.13 -7.00
C GLN A 28 -11.33 21.63 -6.19
N ILE A 29 -10.11 22.01 -6.56
CA ILE A 29 -8.90 21.69 -5.79
C ILE A 29 -8.97 22.33 -4.41
N GLN A 30 -9.38 23.59 -4.32
CA GLN A 30 -9.52 24.29 -3.03
C GLN A 30 -10.55 23.59 -2.13
N ARG A 31 -11.67 23.13 -2.69
CA ARG A 31 -12.69 22.37 -1.93
C ARG A 31 -12.15 21.03 -1.41
N ILE A 32 -11.32 20.36 -2.18
CA ILE A 32 -10.65 19.12 -1.73
C ILE A 32 -9.61 19.45 -0.63
N ASP A 33 -8.87 20.56 -0.79
CA ASP A 33 -7.94 21.03 0.25
C ASP A 33 -8.66 21.32 1.57
N ASP A 34 -9.84 21.94 1.48
CA ASP A 34 -10.66 22.26 2.66
C ASP A 34 -11.30 21.00 3.29
N MET A 35 -11.55 19.97 2.48
CA MET A 35 -12.03 18.67 2.94
C MET A 35 -10.97 17.90 3.74
N VAL A 36 -9.70 17.99 3.35
CA VAL A 36 -8.60 17.36 4.10
C VAL A 36 -8.45 18.05 5.45
N ALA A 37 -9.09 17.51 6.47
CA ALA A 37 -9.23 18.13 7.77
C ALA A 37 -7.90 18.36 8.47
N THR A 38 -7.04 17.36 8.51
CA THR A 38 -5.77 17.39 9.24
C THR A 38 -4.75 16.42 8.68
N ARG A 39 -3.49 16.59 9.09
CA ARG A 39 -2.44 15.59 8.94
C ARG A 39 -2.21 14.89 10.27
N ARG A 40 -2.04 13.58 10.22
CA ARG A 40 -1.70 12.76 11.38
C ARG A 40 -0.33 12.11 11.16
N LYS A 41 0.58 12.34 12.10
CA LYS A 41 1.90 11.69 12.14
C LYS A 41 1.81 10.44 12.97
N ILE A 42 2.33 9.35 12.45
CA ILE A 42 2.36 8.04 13.12
C ILE A 42 3.82 7.59 13.19
N LYS A 43 4.26 7.26 14.39
CA LYS A 43 5.60 6.72 14.59
C LYS A 43 5.67 5.27 14.12
N ARG A 44 6.85 4.82 13.75
CA ARG A 44 7.10 3.41 13.43
C ARG A 44 6.55 2.49 14.51
N GLY A 45 5.79 1.47 14.12
CA GLY A 45 5.08 0.55 15.00
C GLY A 45 3.78 1.09 15.60
N GLY A 46 3.48 2.39 15.40
CA GLY A 46 2.20 2.97 15.82
C GLY A 46 1.06 2.55 14.91
N THR A 47 -0.14 2.45 15.49
CA THR A 47 -1.37 2.08 14.78
C THR A 47 -2.11 3.32 14.32
N LEU A 48 -2.57 3.30 13.08
CA LEU A 48 -3.42 4.33 12.49
C LEU A 48 -4.86 4.16 12.93
N PHE A 49 -5.38 2.94 12.85
CA PHE A 49 -6.68 2.49 13.35
C PHE A 49 -6.62 1.00 13.69
N HIS A 50 -7.51 0.55 14.57
CA HIS A 50 -7.63 -0.83 15.02
C HIS A 50 -8.84 -1.54 14.41
N ASN A 51 -8.74 -2.85 14.30
CA ASN A 51 -9.88 -3.70 13.99
C ASN A 51 -11.02 -3.44 15.00
N GLY A 52 -12.25 -3.26 14.50
CA GLY A 52 -13.43 -2.93 15.30
C GLY A 52 -13.56 -1.44 15.67
N GLU A 53 -12.55 -0.60 15.42
CA GLU A 53 -12.64 0.85 15.61
C GLU A 53 -13.69 1.45 14.66
N ALA A 54 -14.41 2.47 15.11
CA ALA A 54 -15.42 3.14 14.29
C ALA A 54 -14.76 3.79 13.07
N PHE A 55 -15.31 3.52 11.89
CA PHE A 55 -14.88 4.14 10.65
C PHE A 55 -15.46 5.55 10.53
N THR A 56 -14.62 6.53 10.31
CA THR A 56 -15.03 7.93 10.11
C THR A 56 -14.31 8.60 8.97
N SER A 57 -13.17 8.06 8.54
CA SER A 57 -12.30 8.72 7.57
C SER A 57 -11.55 7.71 6.73
N LEU A 58 -11.25 8.11 5.50
CA LEU A 58 -10.17 7.52 4.70
C LEU A 58 -8.87 8.27 4.96
N TYR A 59 -7.76 7.61 4.73
CA TYR A 59 -6.43 8.17 4.97
C TYR A 59 -5.58 8.06 3.72
N ALA A 60 -5.18 9.20 3.13
CA ALA A 60 -4.19 9.21 2.05
C ALA A 60 -2.79 9.24 2.66
N ILE A 61 -1.97 8.24 2.35
CA ILE A 61 -0.60 8.14 2.85
C ILE A 61 0.25 9.18 2.13
N ARG A 62 0.76 10.17 2.88
CA ARG A 62 1.65 11.19 2.36
C ARG A 62 3.12 10.75 2.37
N THR A 63 3.55 10.14 3.45
CA THR A 63 4.90 9.58 3.59
C THR A 63 4.84 8.30 4.41
N GLY A 64 5.79 7.41 4.17
CA GLY A 64 5.94 6.18 4.92
C GLY A 64 5.24 4.98 4.28
N PHE A 65 5.30 3.88 5.01
CA PHE A 65 4.73 2.58 4.67
C PHE A 65 3.86 2.08 5.81
N PHE A 66 2.76 1.44 5.47
CA PHE A 66 1.87 0.75 6.39
C PHE A 66 1.74 -0.72 6.01
N LYS A 67 1.45 -1.55 6.99
CA LYS A 67 0.85 -2.88 6.79
C LYS A 67 -0.56 -2.86 7.32
N THR A 68 -1.45 -3.60 6.66
CA THR A 68 -2.73 -4.01 7.22
C THR A 68 -2.63 -5.44 7.69
N CYS A 69 -3.23 -5.77 8.81
CA CYS A 69 -3.25 -7.14 9.33
C CYS A 69 -4.55 -7.45 10.08
N VAL A 70 -4.89 -8.71 10.10
CA VAL A 70 -6.03 -9.26 10.85
C VAL A 70 -5.48 -10.27 11.85
N ALA A 71 -5.88 -10.14 13.11
CA ALA A 71 -5.58 -11.15 14.12
C ALA A 71 -6.37 -12.42 13.81
N THR A 72 -5.69 -13.56 13.72
CA THR A 72 -6.30 -14.87 13.57
C THR A 72 -6.71 -15.42 14.94
N GLU A 73 -7.64 -16.39 14.99
CA GLU A 73 -8.16 -16.98 16.25
C GLU A 73 -7.05 -17.58 17.14
N ASP A 74 -5.94 -18.00 16.54
CA ASP A 74 -4.76 -18.52 17.24
C ASP A 74 -3.76 -17.42 17.68
N GLY A 75 -4.16 -16.16 17.59
CA GLY A 75 -3.38 -15.01 18.07
C GLY A 75 -2.22 -14.60 17.17
N ARG A 76 -2.13 -15.10 15.95
CA ARG A 76 -1.15 -14.65 14.95
C ARG A 76 -1.72 -13.51 14.11
N ASP A 77 -0.86 -12.60 13.67
CA ASP A 77 -1.22 -11.54 12.73
C ASP A 77 -1.03 -12.03 11.30
N GLN A 78 -2.12 -12.10 10.54
CA GLN A 78 -2.06 -12.29 9.10
C GLN A 78 -1.96 -10.92 8.41
N VAL A 79 -0.83 -10.66 7.75
CA VAL A 79 -0.68 -9.46 6.92
C VAL A 79 -1.55 -9.59 5.67
N THR A 80 -2.46 -8.64 5.48
CA THR A 80 -3.38 -8.60 4.35
C THR A 80 -2.91 -7.63 3.26
N GLY A 81 -2.08 -6.64 3.61
CA GLY A 81 -1.60 -5.68 2.62
C GLY A 81 -0.40 -4.86 3.08
N PHE A 82 0.28 -4.26 2.10
CA PHE A 82 1.29 -3.23 2.30
C PHE A 82 0.92 -2.01 1.47
N GLN A 83 0.78 -0.86 2.13
CA GLN A 83 0.42 0.41 1.50
C GLN A 83 1.57 1.42 1.67
N MET A 84 1.72 2.30 0.68
CA MET A 84 2.80 3.28 0.64
C MET A 84 2.30 4.67 0.23
N ALA A 85 3.17 5.65 0.30
CA ALA A 85 2.88 7.03 -0.09
C ALA A 85 2.14 7.12 -1.44
N GLY A 86 1.07 7.93 -1.51
CA GLY A 86 0.18 8.07 -2.66
C GLY A 86 -0.95 7.03 -2.75
N GLU A 87 -1.10 6.16 -1.75
CA GLU A 87 -2.21 5.22 -1.66
C GLU A 87 -3.19 5.62 -0.54
N VAL A 88 -4.41 5.13 -0.65
CA VAL A 88 -5.47 5.35 0.34
C VAL A 88 -5.64 4.09 1.17
N ILE A 89 -5.81 4.25 2.48
CA ILE A 89 -6.05 3.18 3.44
C ILE A 89 -7.32 3.49 4.23
N GLY A 90 -8.01 2.45 4.72
CA GLY A 90 -9.25 2.55 5.48
C GLY A 90 -10.50 2.22 4.69
N LEU A 91 -10.39 1.75 3.43
CA LEU A 91 -11.54 1.35 2.59
C LEU A 91 -12.33 0.19 3.18
N ASP A 92 -11.71 -0.62 4.00
CA ASP A 92 -12.29 -1.76 4.71
C ASP A 92 -13.46 -1.37 5.65
N GLY A 93 -13.43 -0.13 6.15
CA GLY A 93 -14.44 0.36 7.09
C GLY A 93 -15.76 0.80 6.46
N ILE A 94 -15.82 0.99 5.13
CA ILE A 94 -16.99 1.55 4.43
C ILE A 94 -18.22 0.65 4.54
N VAL A 95 -18.04 -0.68 4.58
CA VAL A 95 -19.17 -1.64 4.53
C VAL A 95 -19.97 -1.68 5.82
N ASN A 96 -19.28 -1.62 6.97
CA ASN A 96 -19.89 -1.88 8.29
C ASN A 96 -19.69 -0.73 9.28
N ASP A 97 -19.27 0.44 8.83
CA ASP A 97 -18.93 1.60 9.66
C ASP A 97 -17.87 1.28 10.75
N ARG A 98 -17.09 0.24 10.53
CA ARG A 98 -16.00 -0.22 11.41
C ARG A 98 -14.87 -0.81 10.60
N HIS A 99 -13.64 -0.52 11.03
CA HIS A 99 -12.46 -1.15 10.45
C HIS A 99 -12.45 -2.66 10.71
N THR A 100 -12.02 -3.43 9.70
CA THR A 100 -11.95 -4.90 9.77
C THR A 100 -10.52 -5.42 9.91
N CYS A 101 -9.54 -4.52 9.96
CA CYS A 101 -8.12 -4.83 10.14
C CYS A 101 -7.43 -3.76 10.99
N ASP A 102 -6.23 -4.07 11.47
CA ASP A 102 -5.31 -3.06 12.01
C ASP A 102 -4.47 -2.46 10.89
N ALA A 103 -4.18 -1.15 10.97
CA ALA A 103 -3.23 -0.48 10.09
C ALA A 103 -2.04 0.01 10.90
N ILE A 104 -0.85 -0.55 10.66
CA ILE A 104 0.36 -0.32 11.46
C ILE A 104 1.46 0.27 10.59
N ALA A 105 2.09 1.37 11.06
CA ALA A 105 3.18 2.04 10.37
C ALA A 105 4.48 1.23 10.45
N LEU A 106 5.11 0.93 9.31
CA LEU A 106 6.40 0.22 9.22
C LEU A 106 7.61 1.15 9.37
N GLU A 107 7.39 2.44 9.22
CA GLU A 107 8.36 3.52 9.46
C GLU A 107 7.61 4.78 9.93
N ASP A 108 8.33 5.84 10.32
CA ASP A 108 7.69 7.12 10.62
C ASP A 108 6.89 7.60 9.41
N ALA A 109 5.60 7.81 9.59
CA ALA A 109 4.64 8.07 8.52
C ALA A 109 3.80 9.31 8.78
N GLU A 110 3.27 9.88 7.71
CA GLU A 110 2.28 10.97 7.75
C GLU A 110 1.12 10.65 6.80
N VAL A 111 -0.10 10.81 7.29
CA VAL A 111 -1.32 10.63 6.50
C VAL A 111 -2.15 11.90 6.48
N CYS A 112 -2.86 12.14 5.37
CA CYS A 112 -3.91 13.14 5.27
C CYS A 112 -5.23 12.47 5.68
N VAL A 113 -5.93 13.05 6.66
CA VAL A 113 -7.23 12.56 7.15
C VAL A 113 -8.33 13.15 6.29
N MET A 114 -9.13 12.29 5.69
CA MET A 114 -10.23 12.66 4.79
C MET A 114 -11.54 12.12 5.38
N PRO A 115 -12.35 12.95 6.08
CA PRO A 115 -13.64 12.53 6.61
C PRO A 115 -14.53 11.97 5.50
N PHE A 116 -15.09 10.79 5.72
CA PHE A 116 -15.79 10.05 4.65
C PHE A 116 -17.10 10.74 4.25
N ASP A 117 -17.84 11.30 5.20
CA ASP A 117 -19.02 12.13 4.95
C ASP A 117 -18.73 13.29 3.99
N ARG A 118 -17.57 13.94 4.15
CA ARG A 118 -17.14 15.03 3.28
C ARG A 118 -16.75 14.57 1.88
N ILE A 119 -16.15 13.37 1.78
CA ILE A 119 -15.86 12.76 0.49
C ILE A 119 -17.17 12.48 -0.26
N GLU A 120 -18.18 11.92 0.42
CA GLU A 120 -19.49 11.63 -0.17
C GLU A 120 -20.21 12.92 -0.62
N GLU A 121 -20.25 13.95 0.26
CA GLU A 121 -20.85 15.23 -0.04
C GLU A 121 -20.21 15.86 -1.29
N LEU A 122 -18.87 15.96 -1.29
CA LEU A 122 -18.14 16.56 -2.40
C LEU A 122 -18.24 15.75 -3.70
N SER A 123 -18.30 14.42 -3.60
CA SER A 123 -18.44 13.52 -4.75
C SER A 123 -19.76 13.70 -5.48
N ARG A 124 -20.83 14.11 -4.80
CA ARG A 124 -22.15 14.40 -5.45
C ARG A 124 -22.07 15.63 -6.33
N GLU A 125 -21.19 16.57 -6.02
CA GLU A 125 -21.04 17.83 -6.76
C GLU A 125 -19.88 17.78 -7.78
N VAL A 126 -18.82 17.00 -7.49
CA VAL A 126 -17.64 16.90 -8.32
C VAL A 126 -17.54 15.47 -8.89
N THR A 127 -18.13 15.26 -10.06
CA THR A 127 -18.15 13.94 -10.73
C THR A 127 -16.75 13.33 -10.93
N ALA A 128 -15.73 14.18 -11.16
CA ALA A 128 -14.35 13.74 -11.26
C ALA A 128 -13.85 13.09 -9.97
N LEU A 129 -14.23 13.61 -8.80
CA LEU A 129 -13.89 13.03 -7.50
C LEU A 129 -14.61 11.68 -7.30
N GLN A 130 -15.91 11.61 -7.61
CA GLN A 130 -16.67 10.36 -7.56
C GLN A 130 -16.01 9.27 -8.41
N SER A 131 -15.69 9.60 -9.67
CA SER A 131 -15.00 8.66 -10.58
C SER A 131 -13.63 8.23 -10.04
N HIS A 132 -12.93 9.14 -9.35
CA HIS A 132 -11.63 8.84 -8.75
C HIS A 132 -11.76 7.87 -7.56
N VAL A 133 -12.73 8.08 -6.70
CA VAL A 133 -13.04 7.15 -5.58
C VAL A 133 -13.34 5.75 -6.12
N HIS A 134 -14.18 5.64 -7.15
CA HIS A 134 -14.46 4.35 -7.79
C HIS A 134 -13.19 3.69 -8.35
N LYS A 135 -12.29 4.48 -8.96
CA LYS A 135 -11.00 3.97 -9.46
C LYS A 135 -10.08 3.48 -8.33
N ILE A 136 -10.06 4.16 -7.18
CA ILE A 136 -9.31 3.72 -6.00
C ILE A 136 -9.84 2.38 -5.52
N MET A 137 -11.15 2.24 -5.33
CA MET A 137 -11.80 0.99 -4.91
C MET A 137 -11.56 -0.14 -5.92
N SER A 138 -11.70 0.14 -7.21
CA SER A 138 -11.44 -0.85 -8.27
C SER A 138 -9.98 -1.33 -8.29
N ARG A 139 -9.02 -0.42 -8.09
CA ARG A 139 -7.60 -0.80 -7.98
C ARG A 139 -7.34 -1.72 -6.79
N GLU A 140 -8.01 -1.46 -5.67
CA GLU A 140 -7.89 -2.32 -4.49
C GLU A 140 -8.44 -3.72 -4.77
N ILE A 141 -9.62 -3.83 -5.35
CA ILE A 141 -10.23 -5.11 -5.75
C ILE A 141 -9.28 -5.87 -6.70
N VAL A 142 -8.74 -5.21 -7.72
CA VAL A 142 -7.80 -5.84 -8.67
C VAL A 142 -6.52 -6.30 -7.96
N ARG A 143 -6.02 -5.52 -6.99
CA ARG A 143 -4.86 -5.89 -6.18
C ARG A 143 -5.13 -7.14 -5.35
N GLU A 144 -6.29 -7.20 -4.69
CA GLU A 144 -6.68 -8.36 -3.89
C GLU A 144 -6.88 -9.60 -4.74
N HIS A 145 -7.48 -9.50 -5.92
CA HIS A 145 -7.56 -10.60 -6.88
C HIS A 145 -6.15 -11.11 -7.27
N GLY A 146 -5.21 -10.19 -7.47
CA GLY A 146 -3.81 -10.55 -7.73
C GLY A 146 -3.18 -11.35 -6.58
N VAL A 147 -3.44 -10.96 -5.32
CA VAL A 147 -2.97 -11.69 -4.14
C VAL A 147 -3.64 -13.06 -4.04
N MET A 148 -4.95 -13.16 -4.27
CA MET A 148 -5.65 -14.46 -4.28
C MET A 148 -5.07 -15.40 -5.33
N LEU A 149 -4.82 -14.93 -6.56
CA LEU A 149 -4.17 -15.72 -7.60
C LEU A 149 -2.77 -16.16 -7.19
N LEU A 150 -2.00 -15.25 -6.61
CA LEU A 150 -0.65 -15.52 -6.11
C LEU A 150 -0.68 -16.65 -5.05
N LEU A 151 -1.57 -16.54 -4.07
CA LEU A 151 -1.69 -17.53 -2.98
C LEU A 151 -2.28 -18.86 -3.43
N GLY A 152 -3.18 -18.87 -4.42
CA GLY A 152 -3.87 -20.06 -4.89
C GLY A 152 -3.08 -20.90 -5.88
N SER A 153 -2.26 -20.28 -6.73
CA SER A 153 -1.66 -20.97 -7.88
C SER A 153 -0.14 -20.96 -7.94
N MET A 154 0.54 -20.04 -7.23
CA MET A 154 1.99 -19.86 -7.38
C MET A 154 2.81 -20.60 -6.32
N ARG A 155 4.00 -21.06 -6.71
CA ARG A 155 5.02 -21.64 -5.81
C ARG A 155 5.75 -20.52 -5.03
N ALA A 156 6.50 -20.89 -3.99
CA ALA A 156 7.18 -19.91 -3.12
C ALA A 156 8.10 -18.92 -3.88
N GLU A 157 8.85 -19.42 -4.85
CA GLU A 157 9.75 -18.58 -5.67
C GLU A 157 8.95 -17.60 -6.54
N GLU A 158 7.86 -18.08 -7.15
CA GLU A 158 6.98 -17.26 -7.99
C GLU A 158 6.30 -16.17 -7.17
N ARG A 159 5.82 -16.51 -5.95
CA ARG A 159 5.21 -15.53 -5.03
C ARG A 159 6.19 -14.43 -4.64
N LEU A 160 7.42 -14.79 -4.27
CA LEU A 160 8.42 -13.80 -3.89
C LEU A 160 8.86 -12.95 -5.08
N ALA A 161 9.03 -13.55 -6.27
CA ALA A 161 9.36 -12.82 -7.50
C ALA A 161 8.25 -11.84 -7.88
N ALA A 162 6.97 -12.25 -7.86
CA ALA A 162 5.83 -11.40 -8.13
C ALA A 162 5.71 -10.25 -7.11
N PHE A 163 5.94 -10.53 -5.84
CA PHE A 163 5.97 -9.51 -4.77
C PHE A 163 7.04 -8.44 -5.05
N LEU A 164 8.28 -8.85 -5.36
CA LEU A 164 9.37 -7.92 -5.64
C LEU A 164 9.08 -7.06 -6.88
N LEU A 165 8.60 -7.68 -7.96
CA LEU A 165 8.22 -6.96 -9.18
C LEU A 165 7.10 -5.94 -8.93
N ASN A 166 6.06 -6.33 -8.20
CA ASN A 166 4.96 -5.43 -7.83
C ASN A 166 5.46 -4.25 -6.98
N LEU A 167 6.29 -4.53 -5.98
CA LEU A 167 6.82 -3.49 -5.09
C LEU A 167 7.68 -2.48 -5.85
N VAL A 168 8.58 -2.95 -6.72
CA VAL A 168 9.41 -2.11 -7.57
C VAL A 168 8.57 -1.27 -8.52
N GLN A 169 7.57 -1.85 -9.16
CA GLN A 169 6.68 -1.12 -10.06
C GLN A 169 5.91 -0.01 -9.35
N ARG A 170 5.37 -0.30 -8.16
CA ARG A 170 4.67 0.70 -7.34
C ARG A 170 5.60 1.82 -6.89
N LEU A 171 6.84 1.52 -6.53
CA LEU A 171 7.85 2.51 -6.19
C LEU A 171 8.25 3.34 -7.41
N HIS A 172 8.41 2.71 -8.57
CA HIS A 172 8.77 3.41 -9.80
C HIS A 172 7.74 4.46 -10.23
N THR A 173 6.44 4.18 -10.12
CA THR A 173 5.38 5.17 -10.39
C THR A 173 5.44 6.40 -9.45
N ARG A 174 6.25 6.34 -8.39
CA ARG A 174 6.52 7.42 -7.43
C ARG A 174 7.87 8.09 -7.61
N GLY A 175 8.56 7.78 -8.73
CA GLY A 175 9.86 8.35 -9.06
C GLY A 175 11.07 7.67 -8.40
N PHE A 176 10.87 6.49 -7.78
CA PHE A 176 11.98 5.70 -7.24
C PHE A 176 12.62 4.81 -8.30
N SER A 177 13.75 4.18 -7.95
CA SER A 177 14.50 3.28 -8.83
C SER A 177 13.66 2.11 -9.34
N GLN A 178 13.90 1.68 -10.58
CA GLN A 178 13.30 0.47 -11.16
C GLN A 178 14.00 -0.83 -10.74
N SER A 179 15.16 -0.73 -10.12
CA SER A 179 15.97 -1.89 -9.76
C SER A 179 16.40 -1.94 -8.30
N GLU A 180 16.23 -0.85 -7.56
CA GLU A 180 16.65 -0.78 -6.15
C GLU A 180 15.48 -0.43 -5.24
N LEU A 181 15.36 -1.16 -4.15
CA LEU A 181 14.33 -0.91 -3.15
C LEU A 181 14.87 -1.20 -1.73
N VAL A 182 14.28 -0.52 -0.76
CA VAL A 182 14.51 -0.78 0.66
C VAL A 182 13.26 -1.42 1.24
N LEU A 183 13.35 -2.67 1.66
CA LEU A 183 12.26 -3.37 2.31
C LEU A 183 11.96 -2.73 3.67
N ARG A 184 10.76 -2.23 3.86
CA ARG A 184 10.27 -1.67 5.13
C ARG A 184 9.74 -2.77 6.05
N MET A 185 9.25 -3.86 5.46
CA MET A 185 8.72 -5.04 6.13
C MET A 185 9.84 -6.05 6.45
N THR A 186 9.62 -6.85 7.48
CA THR A 186 10.48 -7.98 7.87
C THR A 186 10.24 -9.18 6.95
N ARG A 187 11.12 -10.17 7.00
CA ARG A 187 10.95 -11.46 6.29
C ARG A 187 9.72 -12.23 6.81
N GLU A 188 9.42 -12.09 8.08
CA GLU A 188 8.24 -12.66 8.72
C GLU A 188 6.95 -12.02 8.17
N GLU A 189 6.89 -10.68 8.10
CA GLU A 189 5.76 -9.95 7.53
C GLU A 189 5.57 -10.27 6.03
N ILE A 190 6.67 -10.39 5.26
CA ILE A 190 6.62 -10.87 3.87
C ILE A 190 6.06 -12.29 3.82
N GLY A 191 6.53 -13.17 4.70
CA GLY A 191 6.04 -14.54 4.79
C GLY A 191 4.55 -14.59 5.12
N SER A 192 4.10 -13.83 6.12
CA SER A 192 2.69 -13.71 6.47
C SER A 192 1.85 -13.28 5.26
N TYR A 193 2.26 -12.23 4.54
CA TYR A 193 1.57 -11.74 3.35
C TYR A 193 1.53 -12.75 2.18
N LEU A 194 2.62 -13.51 1.99
CA LEU A 194 2.76 -14.47 0.89
C LEU A 194 2.29 -15.89 1.23
N GLY A 195 1.78 -16.13 2.45
CA GLY A 195 1.43 -17.46 2.93
C GLY A 195 2.65 -18.41 2.98
N LEU A 196 3.80 -17.90 3.39
CA LEU A 196 5.08 -18.63 3.47
C LEU A 196 5.65 -18.52 4.89
N LYS A 197 6.41 -19.54 5.30
CA LYS A 197 7.20 -19.48 6.53
C LYS A 197 8.42 -18.57 6.33
N LEU A 198 8.88 -17.94 7.40
CA LEU A 198 10.08 -17.08 7.44
C LEU A 198 11.29 -17.76 6.78
N GLU A 199 11.52 -19.02 7.11
CA GLU A 199 12.66 -19.81 6.58
C GLU A 199 12.54 -20.00 5.07
N THR A 200 11.31 -20.17 4.56
CA THR A 200 11.07 -20.31 3.10
C THR A 200 11.38 -19.01 2.39
N VAL A 201 10.89 -17.86 2.92
CA VAL A 201 11.21 -16.53 2.37
C VAL A 201 12.73 -16.33 2.35
N SER A 202 13.41 -16.62 3.47
CA SER A 202 14.86 -16.44 3.58
C SER A 202 15.63 -17.32 2.59
N ARG A 203 15.28 -18.62 2.48
CA ARG A 203 15.90 -19.53 1.50
C ARG A 203 15.66 -19.08 0.06
N THR A 204 14.47 -18.60 -0.25
CA THR A 204 14.16 -18.12 -1.60
C THR A 204 14.98 -16.88 -1.95
N PHE A 205 15.17 -15.95 -1.01
CA PHE A 205 16.07 -14.83 -1.23
C PHE A 205 17.52 -15.27 -1.44
N SER A 206 18.04 -16.22 -0.64
CA SER A 206 19.38 -16.75 -0.83
C SER A 206 19.55 -17.37 -2.21
N LYS A 207 18.57 -18.18 -2.65
CA LYS A 207 18.56 -18.74 -4.00
C LYS A 207 18.60 -17.65 -5.08
N PHE A 208 17.81 -16.60 -4.96
CA PHE A 208 17.85 -15.49 -5.94
C PHE A 208 19.18 -14.75 -5.95
N VAL A 209 19.89 -14.70 -4.81
CA VAL A 209 21.26 -14.16 -4.75
C VAL A 209 22.25 -15.09 -5.43
N ASP A 210 22.20 -16.38 -5.13
CA ASP A 210 23.08 -17.42 -5.71
C ASP A 210 22.92 -17.51 -7.23
N ASP A 211 21.68 -17.37 -7.72
CA ASP A 211 21.32 -17.34 -9.14
C ASP A 211 21.67 -15.99 -9.84
N GLY A 212 22.22 -15.01 -9.11
CA GLY A 212 22.57 -13.69 -9.64
C GLY A 212 21.36 -12.84 -10.08
N ILE A 213 20.17 -13.13 -9.56
CA ILE A 213 18.92 -12.44 -9.89
C ILE A 213 18.78 -11.15 -9.08
N VAL A 214 19.14 -11.21 -7.80
CA VAL A 214 19.11 -10.05 -6.88
C VAL A 214 20.38 -9.97 -6.05
N GLU A 215 20.72 -8.77 -5.60
CA GLU A 215 21.69 -8.53 -4.53
C GLU A 215 20.92 -8.08 -3.28
N VAL A 216 21.26 -8.61 -2.11
CA VAL A 216 20.60 -8.28 -0.85
C VAL A 216 21.65 -7.86 0.18
N ARG A 217 21.51 -6.64 0.69
CA ARG A 217 22.32 -6.10 1.80
C ARG A 217 21.38 -5.60 2.91
N GLN A 218 21.18 -6.39 3.93
CA GLN A 218 20.21 -6.12 5.01
C GLN A 218 18.78 -5.92 4.46
N ARG A 219 18.30 -4.69 4.43
CA ARG A 219 16.98 -4.30 3.89
C ARG A 219 17.04 -3.79 2.45
N HIS A 220 18.24 -3.53 1.94
CA HIS A 220 18.42 -3.10 0.56
C HIS A 220 18.40 -4.31 -0.37
N VAL A 221 17.55 -4.25 -1.37
CA VAL A 221 17.44 -5.25 -2.43
C VAL A 221 17.69 -4.55 -3.75
N ARG A 222 18.62 -5.07 -4.53
CA ARG A 222 18.88 -4.63 -5.90
C ARG A 222 18.54 -5.76 -6.84
N ILE A 223 17.66 -5.50 -7.79
CA ILE A 223 17.32 -6.45 -8.84
C ILE A 223 18.38 -6.34 -9.93
N LEU A 224 19.14 -7.40 -10.14
CA LEU A 224 20.20 -7.51 -11.15
C LEU A 224 19.64 -7.99 -12.49
N ASN A 225 18.60 -8.84 -12.45
CA ASN A 225 18.00 -9.43 -13.65
C ASN A 225 16.47 -9.45 -13.55
N THR A 226 15.82 -8.36 -14.00
CA THR A 226 14.36 -8.24 -13.98
C THR A 226 13.68 -9.29 -14.88
N ASP A 227 14.30 -9.65 -16.01
CA ASP A 227 13.71 -10.63 -16.92
C ASP A 227 13.74 -12.04 -16.37
N ALA A 228 14.75 -12.36 -15.55
CA ALA A 228 14.77 -13.62 -14.80
C ALA A 228 13.61 -13.69 -13.80
N LEU A 229 13.34 -12.61 -13.01
CA LEU A 229 12.18 -12.56 -12.13
C LEU A 229 10.86 -12.71 -12.90
N LYS A 230 10.72 -12.04 -14.05
CA LYS A 230 9.53 -12.18 -14.91
C LYS A 230 9.35 -13.60 -15.43
N ARG A 231 10.44 -14.26 -15.84
CA ARG A 231 10.38 -15.68 -16.27
C ARG A 231 9.96 -16.61 -15.15
N ILE A 232 10.42 -16.39 -13.92
CA ILE A 232 9.99 -17.17 -12.76
C ILE A 232 8.47 -17.08 -12.58
N VAL A 233 7.90 -15.88 -12.67
CA VAL A 233 6.45 -15.65 -12.53
C VAL A 233 5.67 -16.25 -13.71
N ASN A 234 6.20 -16.19 -14.95
CA ASN A 234 5.50 -16.62 -16.16
C ASN A 234 5.63 -18.11 -16.48
N ASN A 235 6.50 -18.87 -15.78
CA ASN A 235 6.73 -20.28 -16.08
C ASN A 235 5.50 -21.19 -15.91
N GLN A 236 4.40 -20.69 -15.34
CA GLN A 236 3.11 -21.39 -15.33
C GLN A 236 2.42 -21.46 -16.71
N GLN A 237 2.73 -20.56 -17.65
CA GLN A 237 2.07 -20.55 -18.97
C GLN A 237 2.64 -21.59 -19.94
N ALA A 238 3.71 -22.28 -19.58
CA ALA A 238 4.38 -23.27 -20.45
C ALA A 238 4.02 -24.73 -20.14
N CYS A 239 3.13 -25.01 -19.16
CA CYS A 239 2.75 -26.35 -18.73
C CYS A 239 1.26 -26.68 -18.93
N HIS A 240 0.60 -26.08 -19.93
CA HIS A 240 -0.75 -26.49 -20.36
C HIS A 240 -0.79 -26.67 -21.85
#